data_03f2921c867b7961395cf55c6800f700
#
_entry.id   03f2921c867b7961395cf55c6800f700
#
_cell.length_a   1.000
_cell.length_b   1.000
_cell.length_c   1.000
_cell.angle_alpha   90.00
_cell.angle_beta   90.00
_cell.angle_gamma   90.00
#
_symmetry.space_group_name_H-M   'P 1'
#
loop_
_entity.id
_entity.type
_entity.pdbx_description
1 polymer ?
#
loop_
_entity_poly.entity_id
_entity_poly.type
_entity_poly.pdbx_seq_one_letter_code
_entity_poly.pdbx_strand_id
1 'polypeptide(L)'
;TLTAYSNSKSGQQLRVCSDKRGESTTTIASADLADFLGNWVEVEEKARFGEDGSYEVTIMRVKDGKVLLKLDPQKMDMWRTDCTGLRPKWGIYRYLGENRSWQDQLRDEEIRFADFSIKKL
;
A
#
# COMPACT_ATOMS: atom_id res chain seq x y z
N THR A 1 4.63 0.39 0.82
CA THR A 1 3.40 0.47 1.63
C THR A 1 2.20 0.75 0.74
N LEU A 2 1.07 0.06 0.98
CA LEU A 2 -0.22 0.43 0.42
C LEU A 2 -0.90 1.43 1.36
N THR A 3 -1.32 2.57 0.83
CA THR A 3 -1.85 3.68 1.63
C THR A 3 -3.12 4.23 1.01
N ALA A 4 -4.22 4.26 1.76
CA ALA A 4 -5.39 5.05 1.39
C ALA A 4 -5.10 6.53 1.65
N TYR A 5 -5.32 7.35 0.65
CA TYR A 5 -4.99 8.77 0.67
C TYR A 5 -6.16 9.60 0.16
N SER A 6 -6.37 10.76 0.76
CA SER A 6 -7.40 11.71 0.31
C SER A 6 -6.87 13.13 0.37
N ASN A 7 -7.10 13.89 -0.70
CA ASN A 7 -6.94 15.33 -0.69
C ASN A 7 -7.91 16.02 -1.68
N SER A 8 -8.02 17.34 -1.59
CA SER A 8 -8.93 18.14 -2.41
C SER A 8 -8.57 18.16 -3.92
N LYS A 9 -7.33 17.85 -4.28
CA LYS A 9 -6.85 17.91 -5.68
C LYS A 9 -6.94 16.56 -6.38
N SER A 10 -6.58 15.47 -5.69
CA SER A 10 -6.49 14.12 -6.28
C SER A 10 -7.61 13.19 -5.87
N GLY A 11 -8.59 13.68 -5.06
CA GLY A 11 -9.65 12.82 -4.54
C GLY A 11 -9.15 11.74 -3.59
N GLN A 12 -9.89 10.63 -3.51
CA GLN A 12 -9.54 9.47 -2.68
C GLN A 12 -8.82 8.42 -3.54
N GLN A 13 -7.65 8.01 -3.12
CA GLN A 13 -6.80 7.08 -3.87
C GLN A 13 -6.27 5.97 -2.97
N LEU A 14 -6.11 4.77 -3.52
CA LEU A 14 -5.16 3.78 -3.01
C LEU A 14 -3.82 4.03 -3.68
N ARG A 15 -2.77 4.21 -2.90
CA ARG A 15 -1.41 4.50 -3.37
C ARG A 15 -0.44 3.41 -2.97
N VAL A 16 0.46 3.08 -3.87
CA VAL A 16 1.68 2.34 -3.56
C VAL A 16 2.77 3.35 -3.27
N CYS A 17 3.31 3.33 -2.07
CA CYS A 17 4.29 4.30 -1.62
C CYS A 17 5.62 3.63 -1.27
N SER A 18 6.70 4.28 -1.66
CA SER A 18 8.05 3.99 -1.19
C SER A 18 8.41 4.96 -0.08
N ASP A 19 8.77 4.42 1.08
CA ASP A 19 9.18 5.17 2.26
C ASP A 19 10.63 4.82 2.59
N LYS A 20 11.54 5.75 2.36
CA LYS A 20 12.91 5.65 2.83
C LYS A 20 13.09 6.49 4.08
N ARG A 21 13.85 5.98 5.04
CA ARG A 21 14.14 6.72 6.27
C ARG A 21 14.88 8.01 5.96
N GLY A 22 14.32 9.15 6.40
CA GLY A 22 14.90 10.48 6.18
C GLY A 22 14.58 11.12 4.83
N GLU A 23 13.85 10.43 3.97
CA GLU A 23 13.34 10.96 2.71
C GLU A 23 11.82 11.15 2.76
N SER A 24 11.29 11.97 1.88
CA SER A 24 9.84 12.10 1.73
C SER A 24 9.26 10.86 1.06
N THR A 25 8.08 10.45 1.52
CA THR A 25 7.30 9.39 0.90
C THR A 25 7.03 9.66 -0.58
N THR A 26 7.37 8.73 -1.45
CA THR A 26 7.14 8.85 -2.89
C THR A 26 6.00 7.91 -3.31
N THR A 27 5.00 8.45 -3.99
CA THR A 27 3.95 7.63 -4.64
C THR A 27 4.47 7.08 -5.96
N ILE A 28 4.48 5.76 -6.11
CA ILE A 28 4.97 5.05 -7.32
C ILE A 28 3.85 4.49 -8.19
N ALA A 29 2.67 4.27 -7.62
CA ALA A 29 1.45 3.96 -8.35
C ALA A 29 0.22 4.40 -7.54
N SER A 30 -0.90 4.63 -8.22
CA SER A 30 -2.17 4.94 -7.56
C SER A 30 -3.37 4.52 -8.39
N ALA A 31 -4.49 4.27 -7.72
CA ALA A 31 -5.79 4.01 -8.33
C ALA A 31 -6.89 4.68 -7.50
N ASP A 32 -8.08 4.87 -8.09
CA ASP A 32 -9.24 5.41 -7.38
C ASP A 32 -9.66 4.48 -6.24
N LEU A 33 -9.78 5.00 -5.03
CA LEU A 33 -10.16 4.22 -3.85
C LEU A 33 -11.57 3.63 -3.97
N ALA A 34 -12.47 4.27 -4.71
CA ALA A 34 -13.85 3.84 -4.87
C ALA A 34 -13.97 2.42 -5.44
N ASP A 35 -13.05 2.02 -6.32
CA ASP A 35 -13.04 0.68 -6.91
C ASP A 35 -12.74 -0.45 -5.88
N PHE A 36 -12.13 -0.11 -4.77
CA PHE A 36 -11.74 -1.05 -3.70
C PHE A 36 -12.81 -1.16 -2.60
N LEU A 37 -13.59 -0.10 -2.38
CA LEU A 37 -14.56 -0.06 -1.29
C LEU A 37 -15.66 -1.11 -1.47
N GLY A 38 -15.93 -1.89 -0.42
CA GLY A 38 -16.96 -2.93 -0.42
C GLY A 38 -16.66 -4.13 -1.31
N ASN A 39 -15.44 -4.26 -1.81
CA ASN A 39 -15.01 -5.37 -2.66
C ASN A 39 -13.86 -6.15 -1.99
N TRP A 40 -13.89 -7.48 -2.17
CA TRP A 40 -12.70 -8.30 -1.95
C TRP A 40 -11.72 -8.09 -3.11
N VAL A 41 -10.47 -7.89 -2.75
CA VAL A 41 -9.36 -7.79 -3.72
C VAL A 41 -8.28 -8.78 -3.37
N GLU A 42 -7.69 -9.37 -4.38
CA GLU A 42 -6.47 -10.15 -4.26
C GLU A 42 -5.28 -9.23 -4.52
N VAL A 43 -4.30 -9.27 -3.62
CA VAL A 43 -3.06 -8.48 -3.72
C VAL A 43 -1.90 -9.45 -3.88
N GLU A 44 -1.25 -9.42 -5.02
CA GLU A 44 0.00 -10.14 -5.28
C GLU A 44 1.15 -9.14 -5.30
N GLU A 45 2.07 -9.28 -4.36
CA GLU A 45 3.30 -8.47 -4.27
C GLU A 45 4.51 -9.36 -4.47
N LYS A 46 5.44 -8.96 -5.35
CA LYS A 46 6.76 -9.59 -5.44
C LYS A 46 7.83 -8.55 -5.14
N ALA A 47 8.72 -8.90 -4.24
CA ALA A 47 9.76 -8.02 -3.78
C ALA A 47 11.09 -8.76 -3.70
N ARG A 48 12.12 -8.20 -4.33
CA ARG A 48 13.50 -8.57 -4.12
C ARG A 48 14.13 -7.53 -3.20
N PHE A 49 14.54 -7.97 -2.02
CA PHE A 49 15.13 -7.08 -1.04
C PHE A 49 16.64 -6.97 -1.26
N GLY A 50 17.16 -5.75 -1.25
CA GLY A 50 18.54 -5.39 -1.48
C GLY A 50 18.66 -3.95 -1.97
N GLU A 51 19.86 -3.43 -2.03
CA GLU A 51 20.16 -2.11 -2.63
C GLU A 51 19.77 -2.10 -4.12
N ASP A 52 20.07 -3.21 -4.83
CA ASP A 52 19.60 -3.49 -6.19
C ASP A 52 18.29 -4.29 -6.20
N GLY A 53 17.36 -3.90 -5.35
CA GLY A 53 16.09 -4.58 -5.19
C GLY A 53 15.10 -4.33 -6.32
N SER A 54 13.93 -4.95 -6.20
CA SER A 54 12.81 -4.69 -7.11
C SER A 54 11.49 -4.89 -6.40
N TYR A 55 10.48 -4.23 -6.91
CA TYR A 55 9.12 -4.37 -6.42
C TYR A 55 8.12 -4.35 -7.57
N GLU A 56 7.13 -5.21 -7.50
CA GLU A 56 5.95 -5.21 -8.35
C GLU A 56 4.71 -5.52 -7.53
N VAL A 57 3.56 -5.06 -7.97
CA VAL A 57 2.28 -5.39 -7.34
C VAL A 57 1.16 -5.43 -8.38
N THR A 58 0.27 -6.40 -8.21
CA THR A 58 -1.01 -6.47 -8.92
C THR A 58 -2.13 -6.57 -7.90
N ILE A 59 -3.15 -5.73 -8.05
CA ILE A 59 -4.36 -5.77 -7.24
C ILE A 59 -5.54 -6.04 -8.16
N MET A 60 -6.23 -7.13 -7.92
CA MET A 60 -7.34 -7.61 -8.73
C MET A 60 -8.61 -7.71 -7.90
N ARG A 61 -9.73 -7.27 -8.44
CA ARG A 61 -11.03 -7.42 -7.79
C ARG A 61 -11.54 -8.85 -7.99
N VAL A 62 -11.81 -9.54 -6.87
CA VAL A 62 -12.12 -10.98 -6.89
C VAL A 62 -13.39 -11.30 -7.67
N LYS A 63 -14.44 -10.49 -7.54
CA LYS A 63 -15.77 -10.80 -8.11
C LYS A 63 -15.81 -10.89 -9.64
N ASP A 64 -14.90 -10.22 -10.34
CA ASP A 64 -14.91 -10.10 -11.82
C ASP A 64 -13.53 -10.21 -12.47
N GLY A 65 -12.47 -10.39 -11.67
CA GLY A 65 -11.10 -10.48 -12.16
C GLY A 65 -10.54 -9.18 -12.73
N LYS A 66 -11.21 -8.03 -12.51
CA LYS A 66 -10.73 -6.73 -13.00
C LYS A 66 -9.45 -6.34 -12.26
N VAL A 67 -8.39 -6.06 -12.99
CA VAL A 67 -7.19 -5.46 -12.43
C VAL A 67 -7.46 -3.99 -12.11
N LEU A 68 -7.38 -3.64 -10.84
CA LEU A 68 -7.64 -2.30 -10.31
C LEU A 68 -6.37 -1.45 -10.23
N LEU A 69 -5.24 -2.10 -9.93
CA LEU A 69 -3.93 -1.46 -9.90
C LEU A 69 -2.88 -2.47 -10.33
N LYS A 70 -1.97 -2.04 -11.18
CA LYS A 70 -0.79 -2.82 -11.58
C LYS A 70 0.43 -1.91 -11.60
N LEU A 71 1.47 -2.35 -10.95
CA LEU A 71 2.81 -1.80 -11.06
C LEU A 71 3.72 -2.90 -11.59
N ASP A 72 4.23 -2.71 -12.81
CA ASP A 72 5.21 -3.62 -13.40
C ASP A 72 6.54 -3.54 -12.63
N PRO A 73 7.42 -4.56 -12.74
CA PRO A 73 8.65 -4.61 -11.97
C PRO A 73 9.46 -3.32 -12.06
N GLN A 74 9.69 -2.69 -10.91
CA GLN A 74 10.51 -1.48 -10.76
C GLN A 74 11.79 -1.82 -10.01
N LYS A 75 12.93 -1.43 -10.56
CA LYS A 75 14.19 -1.44 -9.80
C LYS A 75 14.13 -0.34 -8.75
N MET A 76 14.40 -0.70 -7.51
CA MET A 76 14.47 0.24 -6.40
C MET A 76 15.28 -0.32 -5.25
N ASP A 77 15.88 0.57 -4.49
CA ASP A 77 16.49 0.20 -3.23
C ASP A 77 15.41 -0.22 -2.23
N MET A 78 15.40 -1.52 -1.92
CA MET A 78 14.46 -2.18 -1.00
C MET A 78 15.11 -2.54 0.34
N TRP A 79 16.28 -1.96 0.66
CA TRP A 79 17.02 -2.25 1.88
C TRP A 79 17.25 -1.01 2.73
N ARG A 80 17.21 -1.19 4.02
CA ARG A 80 17.66 -0.21 5.00
C ARG A 80 18.94 -0.71 5.65
N THR A 81 19.97 0.10 5.67
CA THR A 81 21.31 -0.26 6.20
C THR A 81 21.31 -0.70 7.66
N ASP A 82 20.32 -0.28 8.44
CA ASP A 82 20.14 -0.61 9.86
C ASP A 82 19.13 -1.74 10.10
N CYS A 83 18.62 -2.39 9.05
CA CYS A 83 17.68 -3.49 9.17
C CYS A 83 18.38 -4.84 9.25
N THR A 84 18.02 -5.64 10.25
CA THR A 84 18.48 -7.02 10.42
C THR A 84 17.47 -8.06 9.90
N GLY A 85 16.31 -7.63 9.43
CA GLY A 85 15.28 -8.53 8.92
C GLY A 85 14.06 -7.81 8.40
N LEU A 86 13.20 -8.58 7.75
CA LEU A 86 11.96 -8.12 7.14
C LEU A 86 10.77 -8.67 7.91
N ARG A 87 9.79 -7.81 8.14
CA ARG A 87 8.51 -8.20 8.75
C ARG A 87 7.38 -7.67 7.90
N PRO A 88 6.64 -8.54 7.19
CA PRO A 88 5.38 -8.13 6.58
C PRO A 88 4.40 -7.73 7.69
N LYS A 89 3.61 -6.70 7.40
CA LYS A 89 2.59 -6.20 8.32
C LYS A 89 1.30 -5.97 7.55
N TRP A 90 0.21 -6.44 8.13
CA TRP A 90 -1.14 -6.20 7.65
C TRP A 90 -1.95 -5.55 8.76
N GLY A 91 -2.89 -4.71 8.40
CA GLY A 91 -3.75 -4.02 9.36
C GLY A 91 -4.00 -2.57 8.94
N ILE A 92 -4.75 -1.87 9.77
CA ILE A 92 -4.95 -0.43 9.63
C ILE A 92 -3.90 0.29 10.45
N TYR A 93 -3.13 1.14 9.78
CA TYR A 93 -2.24 2.08 10.43
C TYR A 93 -2.70 3.48 10.07
N ARG A 94 -3.26 4.19 11.04
CA ARG A 94 -3.82 5.53 10.86
C ARG A 94 -2.97 6.56 11.58
N TYR A 95 -2.61 7.62 10.87
CA TYR A 95 -2.06 8.81 11.49
C TYR A 95 -3.17 9.62 12.16
N LEU A 96 -3.09 9.82 13.45
CA LEU A 96 -4.09 10.56 14.23
C LEU A 96 -3.73 12.04 14.39
N GLY A 97 -2.52 12.45 14.01
CA GLY A 97 -2.01 13.83 13.97
C GLY A 97 -2.28 14.68 15.20
N GLU A 98 -1.50 15.72 15.38
CA GLU A 98 -1.76 16.74 16.39
C GLU A 98 -2.78 17.79 15.92
N ASN A 99 -2.98 17.90 14.63
CA ASN A 99 -3.86 18.88 14.03
C ASN A 99 -5.32 18.42 14.04
N ARG A 100 -6.12 19.03 14.88
CA ARG A 100 -7.50 18.62 15.18
C ARG A 100 -8.52 18.90 14.08
N SER A 101 -8.14 19.56 13.00
CA SER A 101 -9.08 20.00 11.96
C SER A 101 -9.84 18.89 11.22
N TRP A 102 -9.43 17.63 11.37
CA TRP A 102 -10.07 16.45 10.75
C TRP A 102 -10.51 15.40 11.77
N GLN A 103 -10.32 15.65 13.07
CA GLN A 103 -10.75 14.70 14.12
C GLN A 103 -12.25 14.47 14.10
N ASP A 104 -13.03 15.49 13.71
CA ASP A 104 -14.49 15.40 13.59
C ASP A 104 -14.92 14.44 12.44
N GLN A 105 -13.99 14.07 11.56
CA GLN A 105 -14.21 13.15 10.45
C GLN A 105 -13.80 11.71 10.78
N LEU A 106 -13.21 11.50 11.96
CA LEU A 106 -12.85 10.15 12.42
C LEU A 106 -14.13 9.35 12.67
N ARG A 107 -14.15 8.16 12.14
CA ARG A 107 -15.25 7.19 12.30
C ARG A 107 -14.66 5.79 12.43
N ASP A 108 -15.48 4.88 12.87
CA ASP A 108 -15.13 3.46 12.86
C ASP A 108 -14.98 2.99 11.41
N GLU A 109 -13.88 2.31 11.16
CA GLU A 109 -13.56 1.75 9.84
C GLU A 109 -13.21 0.28 10.01
N GLU A 110 -13.66 -0.53 9.06
CA GLU A 110 -13.41 -1.96 9.05
C GLU A 110 -12.65 -2.33 7.77
N ILE A 111 -11.59 -3.09 7.94
CA ILE A 111 -10.89 -3.78 6.85
C ILE A 111 -10.78 -5.26 7.21
N ARG A 112 -11.06 -6.13 6.24
CA ARG A 112 -10.99 -7.58 6.41
C ARG A 112 -9.84 -8.13 5.61
N PHE A 113 -9.16 -9.11 6.17
CA PHE A 113 -8.04 -9.81 5.56
C PHE A 113 -8.30 -11.32 5.59
N ALA A 114 -7.89 -12.02 4.54
CA ALA A 114 -7.98 -13.48 4.44
C ALA A 114 -6.83 -14.01 3.56
N ASP A 115 -6.60 -15.33 3.66
CA ASP A 115 -5.76 -16.12 2.72
C ASP A 115 -4.32 -15.62 2.54
N PHE A 116 -3.67 -15.26 3.65
CA PHE A 116 -2.27 -14.85 3.61
C PHE A 116 -1.34 -15.98 3.18
N SER A 117 -0.47 -15.69 2.24
CA SER A 117 0.63 -16.58 1.88
C SER A 117 1.91 -15.80 1.62
N ILE A 118 3.05 -16.39 2.00
CA ILE A 118 4.38 -15.87 1.67
C ILE A 118 5.18 -17.01 1.08
N LYS A 119 5.78 -16.78 -0.09
CA LYS A 119 6.66 -17.73 -0.76
C LYS A 119 8.01 -17.08 -1.02
N LYS A 120 9.08 -17.82 -0.78
CA LYS A 120 10.41 -17.42 -1.26
C LYS A 120 10.50 -17.82 -2.74
N LEU A 121 10.86 -16.87 -3.59
CA LEU A 121 11.14 -17.08 -5.00
C LEU A 121 12.60 -17.46 -5.22
#